data_668a1407ed732af2891c4a8b190a0751
#
_entry.id   668a1407ed732af2891c4a8b190a0751
#
_cell.length_a   1.000
_cell.length_b   1.000
_cell.length_c   1.000
_cell.angle_alpha   90.00
_cell.angle_beta   90.00
_cell.angle_gamma   90.00
#
_symmetry.space_group_name_H-M   'P 1'
#
loop_
_entity.id
_entity.type
_entity.pdbx_description
1 polymer ?
#
loop_
_entity_poly.entity_id
_entity_poly.type
_entity_poly.pdbx_seq_one_letter_code
_entity_poly.pdbx_strand_id
1 'polypeptide(L)'
;DFFVKIWLKHSTLLITTSLEAYLYKGVLNHTLNYIKLQKIREKHLNFIGFNSEPDNNNPLEKLKEKDLKLRMEEALIELPERSRKTFEMKRYEGLKYHEIAEKLNISSKTVEKDFSKALTHLRNALKDFIGMFFL
;
A
#
# COMPACT_ATOMS: atom_id res chain seq x y z
N ASP A 1 -7.84 17.87 -7.43
CA ASP A 1 -8.12 17.80 -8.87
C ASP A 1 -6.82 18.02 -9.66
N PHE A 2 -6.54 17.13 -10.63
CA PHE A 2 -5.31 17.12 -11.41
C PHE A 2 -5.11 18.38 -12.25
N PHE A 3 -6.16 18.86 -12.90
CA PHE A 3 -6.12 20.07 -13.75
C PHE A 3 -5.89 21.34 -12.93
N VAL A 4 -6.45 21.42 -11.74
CA VAL A 4 -6.23 22.56 -10.83
C VAL A 4 -4.74 22.63 -10.43
N LYS A 5 -4.10 21.49 -10.17
CA LYS A 5 -2.65 21.42 -9.86
C LYS A 5 -1.78 21.88 -11.03
N ILE A 6 -2.16 21.53 -12.26
CA ILE A 6 -1.45 21.99 -13.47
C ILE A 6 -1.63 23.50 -13.60
N TRP A 7 -2.84 24.01 -13.42
CA TRP A 7 -3.12 25.43 -13.51
C TRP A 7 -2.33 26.25 -12.49
N LEU A 8 -2.27 25.79 -11.25
CA LEU A 8 -1.50 26.46 -10.18
C LEU A 8 0.02 26.41 -10.41
N LYS A 9 0.53 25.44 -11.16
CA LYS A 9 1.96 25.25 -11.44
C LYS A 9 2.38 25.63 -12.85
N HIS A 10 1.49 26.22 -13.65
CA HIS A 10 1.76 26.48 -15.08
C HIS A 10 3.03 27.30 -15.34
N SER A 11 3.38 28.23 -14.45
CA SER A 11 4.57 29.08 -14.58
C SER A 11 5.89 28.38 -14.27
N THR A 12 5.86 27.23 -13.58
CA THR A 12 7.04 26.46 -13.16
C THR A 12 7.14 25.09 -13.84
N LEU A 13 6.19 24.75 -14.68
CA LEU A 13 6.10 23.47 -15.38
C LEU A 13 7.04 23.46 -16.59
N LEU A 14 8.17 22.77 -16.48
CA LEU A 14 9.04 22.42 -17.59
C LEU A 14 8.58 21.08 -18.17
N ILE A 15 7.86 21.13 -19.29
CA ILE A 15 7.42 19.94 -20.03
C ILE A 15 8.50 19.62 -21.05
N THR A 16 9.25 18.54 -20.81
CA THR A 16 10.33 18.05 -21.71
C THR A 16 9.81 17.10 -22.79
N THR A 17 8.54 16.72 -22.73
CA THR A 17 7.83 15.85 -23.68
C THR A 17 6.66 16.60 -24.30
N SER A 18 5.90 15.95 -25.21
CA SER A 18 4.67 16.58 -25.72
C SER A 18 3.67 16.82 -24.58
N LEU A 19 2.96 17.95 -24.65
CA LEU A 19 1.91 18.30 -23.68
C LEU A 19 0.85 17.21 -23.58
N GLU A 20 0.50 16.61 -24.70
CA GLU A 20 -0.47 15.51 -24.76
C GLU A 20 0.01 14.29 -23.98
N ALA A 21 1.26 13.86 -24.17
CA ALA A 21 1.84 12.74 -23.42
C ALA A 21 1.94 13.03 -21.92
N TYR A 22 2.27 14.27 -21.55
CA TYR A 22 2.30 14.71 -20.16
C TYR A 22 0.92 14.64 -19.50
N LEU A 23 -0.11 15.19 -20.18
CA LEU A 23 -1.48 15.16 -19.68
C LEU A 23 -2.02 13.73 -19.56
N TYR A 24 -1.80 12.91 -20.60
CA TYR A 24 -2.24 11.51 -20.57
C TYR A 24 -1.61 10.74 -19.38
N LYS A 25 -0.30 10.85 -19.22
CA LYS A 25 0.41 10.21 -18.10
C LYS A 25 -0.06 10.73 -16.74
N GLY A 26 -0.30 12.03 -16.65
CA GLY A 26 -0.78 12.68 -15.43
C GLY A 26 -2.18 12.22 -15.03
N VAL A 27 -3.12 12.17 -15.99
CA VAL A 27 -4.49 11.67 -15.78
C VAL A 27 -4.45 10.20 -15.39
N LEU A 28 -3.69 9.38 -16.13
CA LEU A 28 -3.54 7.95 -15.83
C LEU A 28 -3.03 7.73 -14.40
N ASN A 29 -1.96 8.41 -14.01
CA ASN A 29 -1.40 8.29 -12.66
C ASN A 29 -2.38 8.76 -11.58
N HIS A 30 -3.11 9.85 -11.84
CA HIS A 30 -4.12 10.35 -10.90
C HIS A 30 -5.28 9.36 -10.74
N THR A 31 -5.74 8.75 -11.83
CA THR A 31 -6.79 7.75 -11.83
C THR A 31 -6.34 6.48 -11.10
N LEU A 32 -5.13 5.99 -11.37
CA LEU A 32 -4.56 4.82 -10.68
C LEU A 32 -4.41 5.07 -9.18
N ASN A 33 -3.96 6.27 -8.79
CA ASN A 33 -3.87 6.65 -7.38
C ASN A 33 -5.26 6.73 -6.73
N TYR A 34 -6.26 7.25 -7.42
CA TYR A 34 -7.63 7.29 -6.93
C TYR A 34 -8.19 5.88 -6.69
N ILE A 35 -8.04 4.97 -7.66
CA ILE A 35 -8.46 3.58 -7.54
C ILE A 35 -7.72 2.90 -6.38
N LYS A 36 -6.43 3.14 -6.25
CA LYS A 36 -5.62 2.60 -5.15
C LYS A 36 -6.10 3.09 -3.78
N LEU A 37 -6.40 4.38 -3.66
CA LEU A 37 -6.95 4.97 -2.44
C LEU A 37 -8.34 4.44 -2.10
N GLN A 38 -9.20 4.26 -3.12
CA GLN A 38 -10.52 3.65 -2.96
C GLN A 38 -10.39 2.21 -2.42
N LYS A 39 -9.55 1.39 -3.02
CA LYS A 39 -9.30 0.02 -2.56
C LYS A 39 -8.74 -0.03 -1.12
N ILE A 40 -7.87 0.92 -0.78
CA ILE A 40 -7.35 1.05 0.60
C ILE A 40 -8.48 1.46 1.56
N ARG A 41 -9.34 2.41 1.15
CA ARG A 41 -10.47 2.88 1.95
C ARG A 41 -11.51 1.76 2.16
N GLU A 42 -11.84 1.00 1.12
CA GLU A 42 -12.72 -0.16 1.21
C GLU A 42 -12.14 -1.24 2.14
N LYS A 43 -10.85 -1.52 2.04
CA LYS A 43 -10.17 -2.43 2.97
C LYS A 43 -10.17 -1.91 4.41
N HIS A 44 -9.99 -0.61 4.60
CA HIS A 44 -10.07 0.02 5.94
C HIS A 44 -11.48 -0.03 6.51
N LEU A 45 -12.50 0.24 5.71
CA LEU A 45 -13.91 0.14 6.12
C LEU A 45 -14.27 -1.31 6.45
N ASN A 46 -13.82 -2.26 5.64
CA ASN A 46 -14.00 -3.70 5.94
C ASN A 46 -13.21 -4.15 7.18
N PHE A 47 -12.08 -3.51 7.48
CA PHE A 47 -11.30 -3.81 8.68
C PHE A 47 -11.91 -3.22 9.97
N ILE A 48 -12.54 -2.04 9.89
CA ILE A 48 -13.29 -1.42 10.99
C ILE A 48 -14.67 -2.08 11.15
N GLY A 49 -15.23 -2.62 10.06
CA GLY A 49 -16.52 -3.33 10.00
C GLY A 49 -16.43 -4.84 10.24
N PHE A 50 -15.41 -5.34 10.92
CA PHE A 50 -15.19 -6.78 11.16
C PHE A 50 -16.31 -7.50 11.95
N ASN A 51 -17.39 -6.80 12.27
CA ASN A 51 -18.64 -7.38 12.80
C ASN A 51 -19.79 -7.39 11.76
N SER A 52 -19.56 -6.97 10.53
CA SER A 52 -20.52 -7.14 9.45
C SER A 52 -19.97 -8.21 8.52
N GLU A 53 -20.48 -9.41 8.60
CA GLU A 53 -20.16 -10.47 7.63
C GLU A 53 -20.44 -9.94 6.22
N PRO A 54 -19.42 -9.89 5.32
CA PRO A 54 -19.75 -9.75 3.93
C PRO A 54 -20.44 -11.05 3.53
N ASP A 55 -21.68 -10.94 3.09
CA ASP A 55 -22.48 -12.03 2.54
C ASP A 55 -21.91 -12.46 1.16
N ASN A 56 -20.64 -12.82 1.16
CA ASN A 56 -19.98 -13.51 0.07
C ASN A 56 -19.87 -14.98 0.45
N ASN A 57 -20.97 -15.69 0.21
CA ASN A 57 -21.08 -17.14 0.35
C ASN A 57 -20.28 -17.92 -0.72
N ASN A 58 -19.13 -17.41 -1.17
CA ASN A 58 -18.25 -18.18 -2.03
C ASN A 58 -17.17 -18.86 -1.17
N PRO A 59 -17.28 -20.17 -0.89
CA PRO A 59 -16.31 -20.90 -0.08
C PRO A 59 -14.89 -20.82 -0.65
N LEU A 60 -14.77 -20.65 -1.96
CA LEU A 60 -13.49 -20.55 -2.67
C LEU A 60 -12.78 -19.23 -2.37
N GLU A 61 -13.53 -18.13 -2.27
CA GLU A 61 -12.94 -16.82 -1.93
C GLU A 61 -12.49 -16.76 -0.46
N LYS A 62 -13.29 -17.33 0.45
CA LYS A 62 -12.92 -17.47 1.86
C LYS A 62 -11.65 -18.31 2.04
N LEU A 63 -11.50 -19.38 1.26
CA LEU A 63 -10.30 -20.23 1.27
C LEU A 63 -9.07 -19.47 0.78
N LYS A 64 -9.20 -18.71 -0.30
CA LYS A 64 -8.15 -17.85 -0.86
C LYS A 64 -7.69 -16.76 0.11
N GLU A 65 -8.64 -16.11 0.77
CA GLU A 65 -8.36 -15.08 1.76
C GLU A 65 -7.62 -15.65 2.97
N LYS A 66 -8.01 -16.83 3.43
CA LYS A 66 -7.34 -17.54 4.52
C LYS A 66 -5.91 -17.95 4.15
N ASP A 67 -5.70 -18.49 2.96
CA ASP A 67 -4.36 -18.88 2.48
C ASP A 67 -3.46 -17.67 2.31
N LEU A 68 -3.97 -16.56 1.75
CA LEU A 68 -3.25 -15.30 1.65
C LEU A 68 -2.83 -14.76 3.02
N LYS A 69 -3.72 -14.83 4.00
CA LYS A 69 -3.44 -14.37 5.36
C LYS A 69 -2.34 -15.21 6.01
N LEU A 70 -2.40 -16.52 5.88
CA LEU A 70 -1.36 -17.42 6.42
C LEU A 70 0.01 -17.15 5.79
N ARG A 71 0.08 -17.00 4.47
CA ARG A 71 1.34 -16.68 3.77
C ARG A 71 1.91 -15.32 4.16
N MET A 72 1.03 -14.36 4.38
CA MET A 72 1.44 -13.04 4.83
C MET A 72 1.99 -13.08 6.27
N GLU A 73 1.36 -13.85 7.16
CA GLU A 73 1.84 -14.05 8.53
C GLU A 73 3.19 -14.77 8.55
N GLU A 74 3.37 -15.82 7.76
CA GLU A 74 4.65 -16.52 7.59
C GLU A 74 5.75 -15.57 7.11
N ALA A 75 5.47 -14.78 6.06
CA ALA A 75 6.44 -13.82 5.53
C ALA A 75 6.78 -12.70 6.53
N LEU A 76 5.83 -12.30 7.38
CA LEU A 76 6.09 -11.33 8.44
C LEU A 76 7.00 -11.91 9.54
N ILE A 77 6.87 -13.19 9.85
CA ILE A 77 7.71 -13.88 10.85
C ILE A 77 9.16 -13.95 10.38
N GLU A 78 9.39 -14.11 9.08
CA GLU A 78 10.75 -14.16 8.49
C GLU A 78 11.48 -12.81 8.52
N LEU A 79 10.74 -11.70 8.71
CA LEU A 79 11.35 -10.39 8.80
C LEU A 79 12.13 -10.19 10.11
N PRO A 80 13.25 -9.45 10.08
CA PRO A 80 13.89 -8.96 11.30
C PRO A 80 12.88 -8.24 12.19
N GLU A 81 12.96 -8.47 13.50
CA GLU A 81 11.98 -7.96 14.48
C GLU A 81 11.69 -6.46 14.32
N ARG A 82 12.74 -5.65 14.12
CA ARG A 82 12.58 -4.21 13.94
C ARG A 82 11.81 -3.84 12.68
N SER A 83 12.08 -4.51 11.55
CA SER A 83 11.36 -4.27 10.28
C SER A 83 9.91 -4.73 10.38
N ARG A 84 9.64 -5.85 11.07
CA ARG A 84 8.30 -6.34 11.35
C ARG A 84 7.52 -5.35 12.23
N LYS A 85 8.08 -4.92 13.35
CA LYS A 85 7.47 -3.89 14.22
C LYS A 85 7.18 -2.60 13.47
N THR A 86 8.12 -2.13 12.66
CA THR A 86 7.94 -0.94 11.82
C THR A 86 6.76 -1.10 10.86
N PHE A 87 6.64 -2.27 10.23
CA PHE A 87 5.53 -2.59 9.34
C PHE A 87 4.19 -2.61 10.09
N GLU A 88 4.13 -3.28 11.23
CA GLU A 88 2.94 -3.40 12.07
C GLU A 88 2.45 -2.03 12.55
N MET A 89 3.34 -1.21 13.10
CA MET A 89 3.03 0.15 13.55
C MET A 89 2.52 1.03 12.41
N LYS A 90 3.13 0.93 11.22
CA LYS A 90 2.71 1.69 10.05
C LYS A 90 1.38 1.22 9.50
N ARG A 91 1.16 -0.08 9.44
CA ARG A 91 0.03 -0.70 8.75
C ARG A 91 -1.20 -0.83 9.64
N TYR A 92 -1.04 -1.26 10.88
CA TYR A 92 -2.13 -1.54 11.80
C TYR A 92 -2.43 -0.39 12.75
N GLU A 93 -1.40 0.31 13.24
CA GLU A 93 -1.58 1.47 14.12
C GLU A 93 -1.71 2.80 13.35
N GLY A 94 -1.39 2.82 12.05
CA GLY A 94 -1.51 4.01 11.20
C GLY A 94 -0.50 5.12 11.52
N LEU A 95 0.56 4.82 12.27
CA LEU A 95 1.53 5.79 12.72
C LEU A 95 2.33 6.39 11.56
N LYS A 96 2.74 7.65 11.73
CA LYS A 96 3.65 8.33 10.81
C LYS A 96 5.10 7.91 11.10
N TYR A 97 5.99 8.08 10.12
CA TYR A 97 7.39 7.65 10.26
C TYR A 97 8.10 8.28 11.46
N HIS A 98 7.85 9.56 11.77
CA HIS A 98 8.45 10.21 12.93
C HIS A 98 7.93 9.65 14.26
N GLU A 99 6.64 9.29 14.33
CA GLU A 99 6.04 8.67 15.52
C GLU A 99 6.62 7.27 15.79
N ILE A 100 6.82 6.48 14.71
CA ILE A 100 7.49 5.18 14.80
C ILE A 100 8.95 5.35 15.22
N ALA A 101 9.63 6.35 14.66
CA ALA A 101 11.01 6.66 14.97
C ALA A 101 11.20 6.99 16.47
N GLU A 102 10.31 7.78 17.04
CA GLU A 102 10.27 8.09 18.47
C GLU A 102 10.03 6.83 19.31
N LYS A 103 9.02 6.02 18.97
CA LYS A 103 8.71 4.78 19.69
C LYS A 103 9.85 3.76 19.68
N LEU A 104 10.55 3.65 18.56
CA LEU A 104 11.64 2.68 18.38
C LEU A 104 13.04 3.27 18.73
N ASN A 105 13.10 4.55 19.05
CA ASN A 105 14.34 5.29 19.32
C ASN A 105 15.37 5.18 18.18
N ILE A 106 14.92 5.40 16.95
CA ILE A 106 15.71 5.39 15.72
C ILE A 106 15.37 6.61 14.85
N SER A 107 16.13 6.84 13.78
CA SER A 107 15.85 7.95 12.86
C SER A 107 14.64 7.61 11.95
N SER A 108 13.89 8.63 11.53
CA SER A 108 12.80 8.48 10.55
C SER A 108 13.28 7.86 9.24
N LYS A 109 14.52 8.16 8.83
CA LYS A 109 15.16 7.55 7.65
C LYS A 109 15.39 6.03 7.84
N THR A 110 15.72 5.61 9.04
CA THR A 110 15.85 4.19 9.38
C THR A 110 14.49 3.50 9.34
N VAL A 111 13.44 4.14 9.84
CA VAL A 111 12.06 3.62 9.76
C VAL A 111 11.64 3.43 8.31
N GLU A 112 11.88 4.42 7.45
CA GLU A 112 11.56 4.35 6.02
C GLU A 112 12.29 3.18 5.34
N LYS A 113 13.58 3.00 5.64
CA LYS A 113 14.38 1.90 5.11
C LYS A 113 13.86 0.53 5.59
N ASP A 114 13.53 0.41 6.87
CA ASP A 114 13.01 -0.84 7.44
C ASP A 114 11.62 -1.17 6.88
N PHE A 115 10.76 -0.17 6.70
CA PHE A 115 9.46 -0.34 6.07
C PHE A 115 9.57 -0.76 4.59
N SER A 116 10.49 -0.13 3.83
CA SER A 116 10.76 -0.49 2.44
C SER A 116 11.28 -1.92 2.30
N LYS A 117 12.16 -2.36 3.21
CA LYS A 117 12.62 -3.75 3.25
C LYS A 117 11.48 -4.73 3.53
N ALA A 118 10.61 -4.40 4.49
CA ALA A 118 9.45 -5.22 4.80
C ALA A 118 8.51 -5.35 3.60
N LEU A 119 8.22 -4.25 2.90
CA LEU A 119 7.38 -4.28 1.69
C LEU A 119 8.00 -5.10 0.56
N THR A 120 9.32 -5.00 0.35
CA THR A 120 10.02 -5.77 -0.68
C THR A 120 9.98 -7.27 -0.35
N HIS A 121 10.21 -7.64 0.89
CA HIS A 121 10.14 -9.03 1.35
C HIS A 121 8.73 -9.62 1.16
N LEU A 122 7.70 -8.90 1.64
CA LEU A 122 6.29 -9.31 1.48
C LEU A 122 5.90 -9.43 0.01
N ARG A 123 6.33 -8.49 -0.85
CA ARG A 123 6.07 -8.56 -2.29
C ARG A 123 6.68 -9.81 -2.91
N ASN A 124 7.90 -10.14 -2.55
CA ASN A 124 8.58 -11.33 -3.07
C ASN A 124 7.92 -12.63 -2.57
N ALA A 125 7.58 -12.69 -1.28
CA ALA A 125 6.91 -13.85 -0.69
C ALA A 125 5.51 -14.10 -1.29
N LEU A 126 4.81 -13.04 -1.66
CA LEU A 126 3.45 -13.12 -2.23
C LEU A 126 3.42 -13.10 -3.76
N LYS A 127 4.57 -13.01 -4.43
CA LYS A 127 4.65 -12.86 -5.89
C LYS A 127 3.97 -14.02 -6.62
N ASP A 128 4.23 -15.25 -6.20
CA ASP A 128 3.66 -16.44 -6.83
C ASP A 128 2.15 -16.52 -6.58
N PHE A 129 1.71 -16.11 -5.41
CA PHE A 129 0.29 -16.03 -5.07
C PHE A 129 -0.44 -14.98 -5.92
N ILE A 130 0.15 -13.79 -6.08
CA ILE A 130 -0.40 -12.73 -6.93
C ILE A 130 -0.41 -13.16 -8.40
N GLY A 131 0.66 -13.80 -8.89
CA GLY A 131 0.76 -14.30 -10.26
C GLY A 131 -0.30 -15.35 -10.59
N MET A 132 -0.68 -16.20 -9.64
CA MET A 132 -1.69 -17.25 -9.84
C MET A 132 -3.13 -16.70 -9.92
N PHE A 133 -3.39 -15.49 -9.42
CA PHE A 133 -4.74 -14.89 -9.41
C PHE A 133 -4.92 -13.71 -10.38
N PHE A 134 -3.85 -13.17 -10.95
CA PHE A 134 -3.87 -12.03 -11.87
C PHE A 134 -3.49 -12.44 -13.34
N LEU A 135 -3.23 -13.69 -13.56
CA LEU A 135 -3.21 -14.31 -14.88
C LEU A 135 -4.51 -15.05 -15.11
#